data_32b56b9b8f8ee748343015e8d6526176
#
_entry.id   32b56b9b8f8ee748343015e8d6526176
#
_cell.length_a   1.000
_cell.length_b   1.000
_cell.length_c   1.000
_cell.angle_alpha   90.00
_cell.angle_beta   90.00
_cell.angle_gamma   90.00
#
_symmetry.space_group_name_H-M   'P 1'
#
loop_
_entity.id
_entity.type
_entity.pdbx_description
1 polymer ?
#
loop_
_entity_poly.entity_id
_entity_poly.type
_entity_poly.pdbx_seq_one_letter_code
_entity_poly.pdbx_strand_id
1 'polypeptide(L)'
;MQIIWDETKNHKLMTDRGISFEIFADIIINKKYIDILENPSRPNQMIFVCTYNNYTYSVPFILDKDQNIVLKTVYPSRKYHKLYGGKSYESKT
;
A
#
# COMPACT_ATOMS: atom_id res chain seq x y z
N MET A 1 17.94 -0.96 -2.20
CA MET A 1 16.58 -1.29 -1.75
C MET A 1 15.63 -1.40 -2.92
N GLN A 2 14.85 -2.46 -2.95
CA GLN A 2 13.89 -2.70 -4.00
C GLN A 2 12.50 -2.88 -3.40
N ILE A 3 11.48 -2.70 -4.23
CA ILE A 3 10.11 -3.03 -3.87
C ILE A 3 9.75 -4.27 -4.67
N ILE A 4 9.39 -5.35 -3.97
CA ILE A 4 9.14 -6.65 -4.60
C ILE A 4 7.80 -7.19 -4.12
N TRP A 5 7.24 -8.14 -4.89
CA TRP A 5 5.97 -8.78 -4.57
C TRP A 5 5.86 -10.12 -5.32
N ASP A 6 4.83 -10.87 -4.97
CA ASP A 6 4.53 -12.15 -5.60
C ASP A 6 3.68 -11.90 -6.86
N GLU A 7 4.17 -12.34 -8.02
CA GLU A 7 3.46 -12.11 -9.29
C GLU A 7 2.14 -12.87 -9.37
N THR A 8 2.04 -14.02 -8.72
CA THR A 8 0.76 -14.75 -8.69
C THR A 8 -0.31 -13.91 -7.98
N LYS A 9 0.07 -13.28 -6.87
CA LYS A 9 -0.84 -12.38 -6.16
C LYS A 9 -1.16 -11.15 -7.00
N ASN A 10 -0.20 -10.65 -7.76
CA ASN A 10 -0.41 -9.50 -8.61
C ASN A 10 -1.45 -9.79 -9.70
N HIS A 11 -1.34 -10.96 -10.34
CA HIS A 11 -2.33 -11.37 -11.31
C HIS A 11 -3.73 -11.44 -10.70
N LYS A 12 -3.82 -11.97 -9.49
CA LYS A 12 -5.10 -12.06 -8.80
C LYS A 12 -5.69 -10.69 -8.50
N LEU A 13 -4.84 -9.74 -8.07
CA LEU A 13 -5.29 -8.37 -7.84
C LEU A 13 -5.85 -7.74 -9.10
N MET A 14 -5.16 -7.94 -10.23
CA MET A 14 -5.62 -7.39 -11.51
C MET A 14 -6.95 -8.00 -11.93
N THR A 15 -7.10 -9.30 -11.76
CA THR A 15 -8.32 -10.01 -12.14
C THR A 15 -9.50 -9.65 -11.24
N ASP A 16 -9.26 -9.65 -9.92
CA ASP A 16 -10.35 -9.53 -8.95
C ASP A 16 -10.72 -8.08 -8.67
N ARG A 17 -9.77 -7.15 -8.77
CA ARG A 17 -9.98 -5.77 -8.33
C ARG A 17 -9.57 -4.72 -9.35
N GLY A 18 -8.96 -5.11 -10.45
CA GLY A 18 -8.52 -4.15 -11.46
C GLY A 18 -7.39 -3.25 -11.00
N ILE A 19 -6.62 -3.67 -10.01
CA ILE A 19 -5.47 -2.92 -9.51
C ILE A 19 -4.23 -3.83 -9.55
N SER A 20 -3.06 -3.24 -9.38
CA SER A 20 -1.81 -4.01 -9.43
C SER A 20 -0.83 -3.50 -8.38
N PHE A 21 0.12 -4.36 -8.01
CA PHE A 21 1.20 -3.92 -7.13
C PHE A 21 2.03 -2.80 -7.76
N GLU A 22 2.18 -2.79 -9.09
CA GLU A 22 2.94 -1.75 -9.77
C GLU A 22 2.40 -0.35 -9.49
N ILE A 23 1.08 -0.20 -9.45
CA ILE A 23 0.45 1.07 -9.15
C ILE A 23 0.91 1.59 -7.78
N PHE A 24 0.89 0.71 -6.79
CA PHE A 24 1.22 1.12 -5.42
C PHE A 24 2.72 1.23 -5.20
N ALA A 25 3.52 0.41 -5.88
CA ALA A 25 4.98 0.56 -5.86
C ALA A 25 5.40 1.93 -6.39
N ASP A 26 4.75 2.41 -7.44
CA ASP A 26 5.02 3.73 -7.98
C ASP A 26 4.68 4.84 -6.97
N ILE A 27 3.55 4.72 -6.30
CA ILE A 27 3.16 5.66 -5.24
C ILE A 27 4.20 5.66 -4.12
N ILE A 28 4.65 4.48 -3.71
CA ILE A 28 5.59 4.33 -2.60
C ILE A 28 6.96 4.89 -2.96
N ILE A 29 7.47 4.56 -4.14
CA ILE A 29 8.78 5.01 -4.58
C ILE A 29 8.84 6.53 -4.70
N ASN A 30 7.74 7.14 -5.12
CA ASN A 30 7.66 8.58 -5.26
C ASN A 30 7.23 9.29 -3.96
N LYS A 31 7.14 8.54 -2.87
CA LYS A 31 6.80 9.06 -1.53
C LYS A 31 5.46 9.79 -1.51
N LYS A 32 4.52 9.30 -2.30
CA LYS A 32 3.16 9.88 -2.38
C LYS A 32 2.14 9.12 -1.52
N TYR A 33 2.62 8.25 -0.64
CA TYR A 33 1.73 7.62 0.35
C TYR A 33 1.34 8.65 1.41
N ILE A 34 0.21 8.39 2.07
CA ILE A 34 -0.31 9.31 3.09
C ILE A 34 0.37 9.08 4.42
N ASP A 35 0.59 7.82 4.77
CA ASP A 35 1.14 7.48 6.07
C ASP A 35 1.74 6.07 6.03
N ILE A 36 2.53 5.77 7.06
CA ILE A 36 3.08 4.43 7.31
C ILE A 36 2.69 4.07 8.73
N LEU A 37 1.98 2.97 8.89
CA LEU A 37 1.44 2.56 10.19
C LEU A 37 1.89 1.15 10.52
N GLU A 38 1.87 0.83 11.82
CA GLU A 38 2.01 -0.56 12.25
C GLU A 38 0.73 -1.31 11.91
N ASN A 39 0.86 -2.60 11.58
CA ASN A 39 -0.30 -3.42 11.28
C ASN A 39 -0.81 -4.03 12.60
N PRO A 40 -2.01 -3.65 13.06
CA PRO A 40 -2.50 -4.13 14.34
C PRO A 40 -2.81 -5.64 14.34
N SER A 41 -3.03 -6.22 13.16
CA SER A 41 -3.37 -7.64 13.04
C SER A 41 -2.15 -8.52 12.79
N ARG A 42 -1.02 -7.94 12.40
CA ARG A 42 0.17 -8.68 12.03
C ARG A 42 1.41 -7.97 12.57
N PRO A 43 1.93 -8.36 13.74
CA PRO A 43 2.97 -7.59 14.43
C PRO A 43 4.24 -7.36 13.63
N ASN A 44 4.54 -8.24 12.66
CA ASN A 44 5.77 -8.12 11.88
C ASN A 44 5.57 -7.33 10.58
N GLN A 45 4.39 -6.76 10.39
CA GLN A 45 4.10 -6.02 9.17
C GLN A 45 3.82 -4.56 9.47
N MET A 46 4.13 -3.73 8.49
CA MET A 46 3.75 -2.33 8.45
C MET A 46 2.75 -2.13 7.32
N ILE A 47 2.12 -0.98 7.28
CA ILE A 47 1.14 -0.66 6.25
C ILE A 47 1.47 0.70 5.65
N PHE A 48 1.60 0.76 4.31
CA PHE A 48 1.51 2.03 3.61
C PHE A 48 0.03 2.36 3.40
N VAL A 49 -0.36 3.56 3.76
CA VAL A 49 -1.70 4.07 3.47
C VAL A 49 -1.59 4.91 2.21
N CYS A 50 -2.29 4.54 1.18
CA CYS A 50 -2.20 5.17 -0.14
C CYS A 50 -3.58 5.58 -0.64
N THR A 51 -3.62 6.68 -1.39
CA THR A 51 -4.83 7.08 -2.11
C THR A 51 -4.64 6.75 -3.59
N TYR A 52 -5.60 6.07 -4.16
CA TYR A 52 -5.61 5.78 -5.58
C TYR A 52 -7.06 5.81 -6.06
N ASN A 53 -7.28 6.51 -7.16
CA ASN A 53 -8.60 6.57 -7.80
C ASN A 53 -9.70 7.01 -6.81
N ASN A 54 -9.40 8.03 -6.02
CA ASN A 54 -10.30 8.63 -5.04
C ASN A 54 -10.70 7.71 -3.89
N TYR A 55 -9.92 6.66 -3.64
CA TYR A 55 -10.18 5.80 -2.49
C TYR A 55 -8.87 5.52 -1.74
N THR A 56 -8.99 5.12 -0.48
CA THR A 56 -7.85 4.83 0.38
C THR A 56 -7.60 3.34 0.45
N TYR A 57 -6.34 2.96 0.25
CA TYR A 57 -5.92 1.57 0.23
C TYR A 57 -4.88 1.31 1.30
N SER A 58 -4.92 0.10 1.85
CA SER A 58 -3.88 -0.43 2.71
C SER A 58 -2.94 -1.30 1.89
N VAL A 59 -1.64 -1.09 2.06
CA VAL A 59 -0.62 -1.90 1.41
C VAL A 59 0.31 -2.46 2.48
N PRO A 60 -0.04 -3.61 3.07
CA PRO A 60 0.84 -4.24 4.06
C PRO A 60 2.15 -4.68 3.45
N PHE A 61 3.22 -4.51 4.19
CA PHE A 61 4.56 -4.85 3.73
C PHE A 61 5.45 -5.29 4.87
N ILE A 62 6.54 -5.96 4.53
CA ILE A 62 7.62 -6.25 5.46
C ILE A 62 8.93 -5.77 4.83
N LEU A 63 9.95 -5.63 5.67
CA LEU A 63 11.32 -5.47 5.19
C LEU A 63 12.00 -6.82 5.32
N ASP A 64 12.64 -7.26 4.25
CA ASP A 64 13.40 -8.50 4.31
C ASP A 64 14.82 -8.24 4.85
N LYS A 65 15.63 -9.27 4.93
CA LYS A 65 16.99 -9.15 5.49
C LYS A 65 17.89 -8.23 4.68
N ASP A 66 17.57 -8.03 3.41
CA ASP A 66 18.33 -7.15 2.53
C ASP A 66 17.73 -5.74 2.47
N GLN A 67 16.77 -5.45 3.34
CA GLN A 67 16.07 -4.17 3.42
C GLN A 67 15.23 -3.88 2.20
N ASN A 68 14.79 -4.91 1.49
CA ASN A 68 13.81 -4.74 0.42
C ASN A 68 12.42 -4.63 1.02
N ILE A 69 11.59 -3.81 0.40
CA ILE A 69 10.19 -3.68 0.77
C ILE A 69 9.42 -4.77 0.05
N VAL A 70 8.85 -5.71 0.81
CA VAL A 70 8.08 -6.82 0.26
C VAL A 70 6.61 -6.53 0.45
N LEU A 71 5.91 -6.18 -0.63
CA LEU A 71 4.47 -5.90 -0.57
C LEU A 71 3.72 -7.21 -0.43
N LYS A 72 2.84 -7.29 0.58
CA LYS A 72 2.15 -8.55 0.88
C LYS A 72 0.80 -8.64 0.20
N THR A 73 0.07 -7.55 0.16
CA THR A 73 -1.22 -7.47 -0.49
C THR A 73 -1.61 -6.01 -0.66
N VAL A 74 -2.74 -5.76 -1.32
CA VAL A 74 -3.34 -4.42 -1.43
C VAL A 74 -4.84 -4.61 -1.28
N TYR A 75 -5.47 -3.81 -0.45
CA TYR A 75 -6.93 -3.85 -0.35
C TYR A 75 -7.49 -2.47 0.00
N PRO A 76 -8.71 -2.17 -0.45
CA PRO A 76 -9.35 -0.93 -0.07
C PRO A 76 -9.68 -0.97 1.42
N SER A 77 -9.47 0.13 2.12
CA SER A 77 -9.67 0.20 3.55
C SER A 77 -10.70 1.26 3.89
N ARG A 78 -11.89 0.81 4.28
CA ARG A 78 -12.92 1.73 4.73
C ARG A 78 -12.48 2.49 5.98
N LYS A 79 -11.80 1.79 6.88
CA LYS A 79 -11.30 2.39 8.13
C LYS A 79 -10.37 3.56 7.83
N TYR A 80 -9.38 3.35 7.00
CA TYR A 80 -8.41 4.39 6.69
C TYR A 80 -9.01 5.44 5.77
N HIS A 81 -9.97 5.07 4.95
CA HIS A 81 -10.67 6.05 4.13
C HIS A 81 -11.44 7.04 5.01
N LYS A 82 -12.03 6.57 6.11
CA LYS A 82 -12.69 7.46 7.07
C LYS A 82 -11.69 8.38 7.76
N LEU A 83 -10.52 7.86 8.13
CA LEU A 83 -9.52 8.64 8.85
C LEU A 83 -8.82 9.65 7.97
N TYR A 84 -8.55 9.29 6.72
CA TYR A 84 -7.76 10.12 5.80
C TYR A 84 -8.57 10.57 4.58
N GLY A 85 -9.87 10.32 4.57
CA GLY A 85 -10.72 10.45 3.41
C GLY A 85 -10.55 11.75 2.65
N GLY A 86 -10.36 11.63 1.34
CA GLY A 86 -10.14 12.77 0.48
C GLY A 86 -8.76 13.38 0.58
N LYS A 87 -7.91 12.94 1.49
CA LYS A 87 -6.55 13.47 1.64
C LYS A 87 -5.60 12.81 0.67
N SER A 88 -4.59 13.55 0.29
CA SER A 88 -3.45 13.05 -0.44
C SER A 88 -2.22 13.72 0.14
N TYR A 89 -1.03 13.33 -0.33
CA TYR A 89 0.17 13.97 0.18
C TYR A 89 0.18 15.48 -0.12
N GLU A 90 -0.52 15.92 -1.15
CA GLU A 90 -0.60 17.33 -1.53
C GLU A 90 -1.49 18.13 -0.59
N SER A 91 -2.45 17.49 0.04
CA SER A 91 -3.42 18.18 0.90
C SER A 91 -2.92 18.39 2.32
N LYS A 92 -1.67 18.05 2.58
CA LYS A 92 -1.09 18.22 3.92
C LYS A 92 -0.60 19.63 4.19
N THR A 93 -0.67 20.48 3.24
CA THR A 93 -0.21 21.87 3.41
C THR A 93 -1.21 22.71 4.18
#